data_2ab02e5fc798771578743a3bd98696c2
#
_entry.id   2ab02e5fc798771578743a3bd98696c2
#
_cell.length_a   1.000
_cell.length_b   1.000
_cell.length_c   1.000
_cell.angle_alpha   90.00
_cell.angle_beta   90.00
_cell.angle_gamma   90.00
#
_symmetry.space_group_name_H-M   'P 1'
#
loop_
_entity.id
_entity.type
_entity.pdbx_description
1 polymer ?
#
loop_
_entity_poly.entity_id
_entity_poly.type
_entity_poly.pdbx_seq_one_letter_code
_entity_poly.pdbx_strand_id
1 'polypeptide(L)'
;MINVGMTIREMVSIASKTDSTDLYERIIKALELATGNEKLLVACNGLASDYAEPKYWDHKIASIKSIRLATLTGLKEAKDWIEEAVNYKKTMFTKPLDPDVAHRLCDELSKCGCSCWTTNA
;
A
#
# COMPACT_ATOMS: atom_id res chain seq x y z
N MET A 1 -30.93 -6.01 8.73
CA MET A 1 -29.99 -4.93 9.04
C MET A 1 -29.04 -5.37 10.15
N ILE A 2 -27.80 -5.01 10.03
CA ILE A 2 -26.81 -5.34 11.06
C ILE A 2 -27.03 -4.45 12.26
N ASN A 3 -27.19 -5.07 13.42
CA ASN A 3 -27.38 -4.35 14.66
C ASN A 3 -26.04 -3.74 15.11
N VAL A 4 -26.03 -2.43 15.37
CA VAL A 4 -24.81 -1.75 15.82
C VAL A 4 -24.26 -2.27 17.16
N GLY A 5 -25.08 -2.94 17.95
CA GLY A 5 -24.65 -3.60 19.19
C GLY A 5 -23.98 -4.95 18.98
N MET A 6 -23.96 -5.46 17.75
CA MET A 6 -23.33 -6.75 17.47
C MET A 6 -21.83 -6.59 17.25
N THR A 7 -21.05 -7.56 17.74
CA THR A 7 -19.63 -7.62 17.46
C THR A 7 -19.40 -8.18 16.04
N ILE A 8 -18.23 -7.95 15.50
CA ILE A 8 -17.83 -8.51 14.20
C ILE A 8 -17.95 -10.04 14.22
N ARG A 9 -17.56 -10.67 15.33
CA ARG A 9 -17.65 -12.12 15.49
C ARG A 9 -19.10 -12.60 15.39
N GLU A 10 -20.03 -11.89 16.01
CA GLU A 10 -21.45 -12.24 15.96
C GLU A 10 -22.00 -12.12 14.56
N MET A 11 -21.63 -11.08 13.83
CA MET A 11 -22.02 -10.90 12.43
C MET A 11 -21.54 -12.04 11.54
N VAL A 12 -20.30 -12.43 11.70
CA VAL A 12 -19.73 -13.54 10.93
C VAL A 12 -20.41 -14.86 11.30
N SER A 13 -20.69 -15.08 12.59
CA SER A 13 -21.39 -16.27 13.06
C SER A 13 -22.79 -16.37 12.46
N ILE A 14 -23.53 -15.27 12.42
CA ILE A 14 -24.87 -15.23 11.82
C ILE A 14 -24.79 -15.53 10.32
N ALA A 15 -23.86 -14.92 9.62
CA ALA A 15 -23.67 -15.16 8.19
C ALA A 15 -23.37 -16.63 7.92
N SER A 16 -22.50 -17.25 8.71
CA SER A 16 -22.16 -18.65 8.58
C SER A 16 -23.38 -19.56 8.80
N LYS A 17 -24.21 -19.25 9.79
CA LYS A 17 -25.42 -20.04 10.08
C LYS A 17 -26.46 -19.96 8.97
N THR A 18 -26.53 -18.82 8.30
CA THR A 18 -27.48 -18.64 7.20
C THR A 18 -26.95 -19.19 5.87
N ASP A 19 -25.70 -19.64 5.86
CA ASP A 19 -25.04 -20.15 4.67
C ASP A 19 -25.12 -19.16 3.52
N SER A 20 -24.94 -17.86 3.82
CA SER A 20 -25.06 -16.78 2.86
C SER A 20 -23.71 -16.13 2.63
N THR A 21 -23.04 -16.51 1.57
CA THR A 21 -21.80 -15.89 1.15
C THR A 21 -22.01 -14.41 0.82
N ASP A 22 -23.14 -14.08 0.18
CA ASP A 22 -23.49 -12.71 -0.13
C ASP A 22 -23.61 -11.85 1.12
N LEU A 23 -24.23 -12.37 2.17
CA LEU A 23 -24.34 -11.64 3.43
C LEU A 23 -22.98 -11.43 4.06
N TYR A 24 -22.13 -12.44 4.06
CA TYR A 24 -20.77 -12.33 4.55
C TYR A 24 -19.99 -11.25 3.82
N GLU A 25 -20.03 -11.26 2.48
CA GLU A 25 -19.37 -10.26 1.67
C GLU A 25 -19.90 -8.84 1.94
N ARG A 26 -21.20 -8.70 2.11
CA ARG A 26 -21.80 -7.41 2.47
C ARG A 26 -21.31 -6.89 3.81
N ILE A 27 -21.16 -7.77 4.78
CA ILE A 27 -20.65 -7.39 6.10
C ILE A 27 -19.21 -6.90 5.99
N ILE A 28 -18.36 -7.64 5.28
CA ILE A 28 -16.96 -7.26 5.10
C ILE A 28 -16.86 -5.92 4.39
N LYS A 29 -17.62 -5.73 3.31
CA LYS A 29 -17.61 -4.47 2.56
C LYS A 29 -18.12 -3.30 3.41
N ALA A 30 -19.17 -3.51 4.19
CA ALA A 30 -19.70 -2.48 5.07
C ALA A 30 -18.68 -2.10 6.15
N LEU A 31 -17.93 -3.05 6.69
CA LEU A 31 -16.88 -2.79 7.67
C LEU A 31 -15.74 -2.00 7.05
N GLU A 32 -15.33 -2.32 5.84
CA GLU A 32 -14.30 -1.57 5.13
C GLU A 32 -14.72 -0.11 4.92
N LEU A 33 -15.96 0.12 4.51
CA LEU A 33 -16.48 1.47 4.33
C LEU A 33 -16.61 2.21 5.65
N ALA A 34 -17.07 1.52 6.70
CA ALA A 34 -17.27 2.11 8.02
C ALA A 34 -15.98 2.45 8.73
N THR A 35 -14.91 1.71 8.48
CA THR A 35 -13.59 1.96 9.08
C THR A 35 -12.79 3.01 8.31
N GLY A 36 -13.33 3.56 7.24
CA GLY A 36 -12.63 4.54 6.44
C GLY A 36 -11.40 3.96 5.76
N ASN A 37 -11.49 2.73 5.30
CA ASN A 37 -10.38 2.02 4.66
C ASN A 37 -10.12 2.60 3.27
N GLU A 38 -9.75 3.88 3.25
CA GLU A 38 -9.51 4.63 2.03
C GLU A 38 -8.18 4.22 1.41
N LYS A 39 -8.07 4.39 0.11
CA LYS A 39 -6.83 4.14 -0.58
C LYS A 39 -5.78 5.16 -0.18
N LEU A 40 -4.53 4.72 -0.18
CA LEU A 40 -3.38 5.57 0.11
C LEU A 40 -2.43 5.59 -1.08
N LEU A 41 -1.71 6.70 -1.20
CA LEU A 41 -0.58 6.79 -2.13
C LEU A 41 0.70 6.61 -1.35
N VAL A 42 1.68 5.97 -1.97
CA VAL A 42 3.05 5.98 -1.44
C VAL A 42 3.83 7.02 -2.23
N ALA A 43 4.46 7.93 -1.52
CA ALA A 43 5.29 8.97 -2.12
C ALA A 43 6.76 8.70 -1.80
N CYS A 44 7.63 8.99 -2.74
CA CYS A 44 9.07 8.86 -2.58
C CYS A 44 9.75 10.04 -3.29
N ASN A 45 10.71 10.65 -2.63
CA ASN A 45 11.43 11.79 -3.21
C ASN A 45 12.95 11.61 -3.22
N GLY A 46 13.42 10.38 -3.16
CA GLY A 46 14.82 10.07 -3.23
C GLY A 46 15.30 9.17 -2.11
N LEU A 47 16.58 9.24 -1.82
CA LEU A 47 17.20 8.45 -0.77
C LEU A 47 17.19 9.19 0.55
N ALA A 48 17.16 8.43 1.64
CA ALA A 48 17.33 9.00 2.98
C ALA A 48 18.72 9.64 3.12
N SER A 49 18.87 10.53 4.10
CA SER A 49 20.09 11.30 4.30
C SER A 49 21.36 10.50 4.50
N ASP A 50 21.23 9.21 4.84
CA ASP A 50 22.38 8.31 5.02
C ASP A 50 23.07 7.96 3.71
N TYR A 51 22.44 8.21 2.58
CA TYR A 51 22.98 7.91 1.25
C TYR A 51 23.34 9.21 0.54
N ALA A 52 24.64 9.47 0.43
CA ALA A 52 25.12 10.73 -0.15
C ALA A 52 24.82 10.85 -1.64
N GLU A 53 24.94 9.75 -2.40
CA GLU A 53 24.77 9.77 -3.84
C GLU A 53 24.08 8.49 -4.34
N PRO A 54 23.21 8.61 -5.37
CA PRO A 54 22.52 7.46 -5.95
C PRO A 54 23.44 6.36 -6.49
N LYS A 55 24.63 6.71 -6.94
CA LYS A 55 25.56 5.74 -7.52
C LYS A 55 26.07 4.70 -6.49
N TYR A 56 26.01 5.02 -5.21
CA TYR A 56 26.41 4.09 -4.14
C TYR A 56 25.24 3.28 -3.59
N TRP A 57 24.06 3.53 -4.12
CA TRP A 57 22.85 2.84 -3.65
C TRP A 57 22.71 1.51 -4.38
N ASP A 58 22.74 0.42 -3.63
CA ASP A 58 22.73 -0.94 -4.18
C ASP A 58 21.40 -1.67 -3.99
N HIS A 59 20.35 -0.98 -3.53
CA HIS A 59 19.03 -1.56 -3.29
C HIS A 59 18.02 -1.28 -4.39
N LYS A 60 18.47 -0.86 -5.56
CA LYS A 60 17.59 -0.49 -6.66
C LYS A 60 16.69 -1.65 -7.12
N ILE A 61 17.28 -2.82 -7.29
CA ILE A 61 16.54 -3.99 -7.77
C ILE A 61 15.48 -4.41 -6.74
N ALA A 62 15.84 -4.42 -5.45
CA ALA A 62 14.89 -4.74 -4.38
C ALA A 62 13.73 -3.74 -4.36
N SER A 63 14.01 -2.45 -4.53
CA SER A 63 12.99 -1.41 -4.60
C SER A 63 12.06 -1.61 -5.80
N ILE A 64 12.60 -1.92 -6.96
CA ILE A 64 11.81 -2.19 -8.17
C ILE A 64 10.88 -3.37 -7.95
N LYS A 65 11.36 -4.45 -7.35
CA LYS A 65 10.53 -5.62 -7.03
C LYS A 65 9.38 -5.27 -6.09
N SER A 66 9.67 -4.51 -5.05
CA SER A 66 8.65 -4.09 -4.08
C SER A 66 7.57 -3.24 -4.74
N ILE A 67 7.95 -2.30 -5.60
CA ILE A 67 7.02 -1.46 -6.35
C ILE A 67 6.15 -2.30 -7.28
N ARG A 68 6.74 -3.24 -8.02
CA ARG A 68 6.00 -4.09 -8.93
C ARG A 68 4.97 -4.96 -8.19
N LEU A 69 5.34 -5.52 -7.06
CA LEU A 69 4.42 -6.36 -6.27
C LEU A 69 3.26 -5.54 -5.69
N ALA A 70 3.54 -4.33 -5.24
CA ALA A 70 2.53 -3.48 -4.63
C ALA A 70 1.60 -2.84 -5.65
N THR A 71 2.13 -2.35 -6.76
CA THR A 71 1.38 -1.59 -7.77
C THR A 71 0.94 -2.42 -8.95
N LEU A 72 1.44 -3.65 -9.09
CA LEU A 72 1.17 -4.54 -10.21
C LEU A 72 1.54 -3.94 -11.56
N THR A 73 2.56 -3.10 -11.56
CA THR A 73 3.09 -2.48 -12.79
C THR A 73 4.21 -3.31 -13.41
N GLY A 74 4.56 -2.98 -14.65
CA GLY A 74 5.65 -3.64 -15.34
C GLY A 74 7.01 -3.20 -14.83
N LEU A 75 8.05 -3.92 -15.27
CA LEU A 75 9.44 -3.63 -14.88
C LEU A 75 9.85 -2.21 -15.26
N LYS A 76 9.54 -1.80 -16.49
CA LYS A 76 9.92 -0.48 -17.00
C LYS A 76 9.30 0.63 -16.17
N GLU A 77 8.01 0.52 -15.88
CA GLU A 77 7.29 1.54 -15.11
C GLU A 77 7.85 1.68 -13.70
N ALA A 78 8.08 0.55 -13.03
CA ALA A 78 8.65 0.55 -11.70
C ALA A 78 10.06 1.12 -11.68
N LYS A 79 10.87 0.74 -12.66
CA LYS A 79 12.23 1.25 -12.81
C LYS A 79 12.24 2.75 -13.03
N ASP A 80 11.42 3.24 -13.97
CA ASP A 80 11.33 4.66 -14.28
C ASP A 80 10.88 5.46 -13.06
N TRP A 81 9.90 4.93 -12.32
CA TRP A 81 9.37 5.56 -11.12
C TRP A 81 10.47 5.76 -10.07
N ILE A 82 11.22 4.71 -9.78
CA ILE A 82 12.28 4.81 -8.75
C ILE A 82 13.47 5.65 -9.22
N GLU A 83 13.82 5.57 -10.49
CA GLU A 83 14.89 6.39 -11.05
C GLU A 83 14.57 7.88 -11.00
N GLU A 84 13.32 8.26 -11.32
CA GLU A 84 12.87 9.65 -11.19
C GLU A 84 12.99 10.13 -9.76
N ALA A 85 12.55 9.32 -8.80
CA ALA A 85 12.59 9.69 -7.39
C ALA A 85 14.03 9.80 -6.88
N VAL A 86 14.88 8.84 -7.21
CA VAL A 86 16.24 8.73 -6.66
C VAL A 86 17.22 9.63 -7.38
N ASN A 87 17.25 9.57 -8.71
CA ASN A 87 18.26 10.30 -9.49
C ASN A 87 17.97 11.79 -9.61
N TYR A 88 16.68 12.13 -9.73
CA TYR A 88 16.27 13.52 -9.94
C TYR A 88 15.63 14.15 -8.70
N LYS A 89 15.53 13.40 -7.60
CA LYS A 89 14.90 13.85 -6.35
C LYS A 89 13.48 14.37 -6.56
N LYS A 90 12.81 13.84 -7.57
CA LYS A 90 11.45 14.22 -7.89
C LYS A 90 10.49 13.47 -6.99
N THR A 91 9.50 14.16 -6.45
CA THR A 91 8.47 13.49 -5.64
C THR A 91 7.57 12.65 -6.55
N MET A 92 7.65 11.35 -6.40
CA MET A 92 6.86 10.40 -7.18
C MET A 92 5.77 9.80 -6.30
N PHE A 93 4.58 9.65 -6.87
CA PHE A 93 3.44 9.07 -6.18
C PHE A 93 3.01 7.79 -6.89
N THR A 94 2.64 6.78 -6.12
CA THR A 94 2.04 5.57 -6.68
C THR A 94 0.57 5.82 -7.01
N LYS A 95 -0.05 4.88 -7.74
CA LYS A 95 -1.50 4.85 -7.85
C LYS A 95 -2.12 4.57 -6.48
N PRO A 96 -3.43 4.81 -6.29
CA PRO A 96 -4.09 4.47 -5.04
C PRO A 96 -3.94 2.98 -4.71
N LEU A 97 -3.52 2.69 -3.48
CA LEU A 97 -3.28 1.34 -2.99
C LEU A 97 -4.10 1.10 -1.74
N ASP A 98 -4.42 -0.16 -1.46
CA ASP A 98 -5.01 -0.52 -0.18
C ASP A 98 -4.04 -0.13 0.95
N PRO A 99 -4.55 0.33 2.11
CA PRO A 99 -3.68 0.79 3.19
C PRO A 99 -2.61 -0.21 3.61
N ASP A 100 -2.96 -1.49 3.69
CA ASP A 100 -2.00 -2.54 4.05
C ASP A 100 -0.87 -2.65 3.04
N VAL A 101 -1.22 -2.58 1.76
CA VAL A 101 -0.25 -2.63 0.66
C VAL A 101 0.63 -1.38 0.66
N ALA A 102 0.01 -0.21 0.85
CA ALA A 102 0.73 1.06 0.89
C ALA A 102 1.74 1.09 2.04
N HIS A 103 1.33 0.70 3.24
CA HIS A 103 2.23 0.67 4.38
C HIS A 103 3.36 -0.34 4.20
N ARG A 104 3.06 -1.50 3.65
CA ARG A 104 4.08 -2.51 3.35
C ARG A 104 5.10 -1.98 2.35
N LEU A 105 4.64 -1.36 1.27
CA LEU A 105 5.54 -0.79 0.27
C LEU A 105 6.41 0.29 0.87
N CYS A 106 5.83 1.18 1.67
CA CYS A 106 6.57 2.23 2.34
C CYS A 106 7.67 1.65 3.25
N ASP A 107 7.34 0.62 4.02
CA ASP A 107 8.32 -0.06 4.88
C ASP A 107 9.44 -0.72 4.06
N GLU A 108 9.09 -1.39 2.98
CA GLU A 108 10.07 -2.04 2.10
C GLU A 108 11.02 -1.02 1.48
N LEU A 109 10.48 0.08 0.97
CA LEU A 109 11.30 1.15 0.39
C LEU A 109 12.16 1.83 1.44
N SER A 110 11.66 2.00 2.65
CA SER A 110 12.44 2.57 3.75
C SER A 110 13.61 1.67 4.11
N LYS A 111 13.42 0.36 4.12
CA LYS A 111 14.49 -0.61 4.34
C LYS A 111 15.53 -0.56 3.24
N CYS A 112 15.13 -0.20 2.04
CA CYS A 112 16.05 -0.01 0.90
C CYS A 112 16.78 1.33 0.93
N GLY A 113 16.49 2.17 1.91
CA GLY A 113 17.12 3.48 2.05
C GLY A 113 16.40 4.63 1.38
N CYS A 114 15.19 4.41 0.89
CA CYS A 114 14.40 5.46 0.24
C CYS A 114 13.70 6.33 1.27
N SER A 115 13.61 7.63 0.95
CA SER A 115 12.79 8.57 1.72
C SER A 115 11.37 8.53 1.17
N CYS A 116 10.48 7.87 1.90
CA CYS A 116 9.10 7.67 1.45
C CYS A 116 8.11 7.82 2.60
N TRP A 117 6.87 8.06 2.24
CA TRP A 117 5.76 8.21 3.18
C TRP A 117 4.45 7.83 2.51
N THR A 118 3.40 7.69 3.30
CA THR A 118 2.06 7.48 2.77
C THR A 118 1.24 8.76 2.90
N THR A 119 0.32 8.96 1.98
CA THR A 119 -0.58 10.09 1.99
C THR A 119 -1.95 9.65 1.47
N ASN A 120 -2.99 10.41 1.76
CA ASN A 120 -4.33 10.10 1.30
C ASN A 120 -4.41 10.25 -0.22
N ALA A 121 -5.12 9.32 -0.82
CA ALA A 121 -5.35 9.34 -2.27
C ALA A 121 -6.30 10.44 -2.70
#